data_cfb0cec40152034ac305a96faaaf2336
#
_entry.id   cfb0cec40152034ac305a96faaaf2336
#
_cell.length_a   1.000
_cell.length_b   1.000
_cell.length_c   1.000
_cell.angle_alpha   90.00
_cell.angle_beta   90.00
_cell.angle_gamma   90.00
#
_symmetry.space_group_name_H-M   'P 1'
#
loop_
_entity.id
_entity.type
_entity.pdbx_description
1 polymer ?
#
loop_
_entity_poly.entity_id
_entity_poly.type
_entity_poly.pdbx_seq_one_letter_code
_entity_poly.pdbx_strand_id
1 'polypeptide(L)'
;MRASLDHTRGAILRQSVVRSAETASPAYAIVCDGSVASYVLVHAMYRLLYVPDAHPSPARAPERARLDVLYIDDGGHADDVRAHIARLAPDAVFVACQLSDVYRRGQGVVCTRQPPWTMGELTEAHETAAHDLLAAMRLRHGTPSAGATRTEDMHRLLSRRVLHDTACARQCAALLFPQDATQTAAYVLDALAKGAGHKLPVEGAASLWVRDVLHLHPLRAFLPHECAYYARVHGLAAPAEAPAAADMSYESISDKSSMGHLAQSLITALQHGVSSTSSTVIGTASKLVLQDTPKLWPTVPADTCPGIGAKGAALVRSVQALPRWDWDECRACPLCRWPAQEGAAQWTSQRSIRHAAFAAHDLDAHLCYACLQVLDIPTGTRVLLPPDVHDLVRRPERPAASVRVVAPAVQDDSMRDALAQPHAPRTSHAPTRVAPDAMRDQVASYLL
;
A
#
# COMPACT_ATOMS: atom_id res chain seq x y z
N MET A 1 13.35 -3.23 -17.86
CA MET A 1 13.77 -1.98 -17.20
C MET A 1 13.35 -0.74 -18.00
N ARG A 2 13.82 -0.51 -19.24
CA ARG A 2 13.37 0.66 -20.02
C ARG A 2 11.85 0.85 -20.05
N ALA A 3 11.05 -0.16 -20.38
CA ALA A 3 9.60 -0.03 -20.53
C ALA A 3 8.88 0.38 -19.21
N SER A 4 9.31 -0.11 -18.05
CA SER A 4 8.72 0.27 -16.77
C SER A 4 9.16 1.67 -16.33
N LEU A 5 10.43 2.00 -16.55
CA LEU A 5 10.91 3.37 -16.32
C LEU A 5 10.28 4.35 -17.32
N ASP A 6 10.01 3.94 -18.58
CA ASP A 6 9.29 4.74 -19.54
C ASP A 6 7.82 4.93 -19.16
N HIS A 7 7.19 3.92 -18.54
CA HIS A 7 5.85 4.06 -17.95
C HIS A 7 5.85 5.06 -16.79
N THR A 8 6.80 4.92 -15.88
CA THR A 8 6.99 5.85 -14.74
C THR A 8 7.32 7.25 -15.23
N ARG A 9 8.24 7.37 -16.19
CA ARG A 9 8.55 8.64 -16.86
C ARG A 9 7.31 9.22 -17.54
N GLY A 10 6.54 8.40 -18.26
CA GLY A 10 5.27 8.81 -18.84
C GLY A 10 4.29 9.34 -17.81
N ALA A 11 4.17 8.70 -16.63
CA ALA A 11 3.33 9.15 -15.53
C ALA A 11 3.85 10.47 -14.93
N ILE A 12 5.15 10.58 -14.70
CA ILE A 12 5.82 11.77 -14.17
C ILE A 12 5.69 12.95 -15.11
N LEU A 13 6.01 12.78 -16.40
CA LEU A 13 5.89 13.84 -17.41
C LEU A 13 4.45 14.29 -17.60
N ARG A 14 3.50 13.36 -17.49
CA ARG A 14 2.08 13.66 -17.57
C ARG A 14 1.63 14.57 -16.45
N GLN A 15 2.17 14.38 -15.26
CA GLN A 15 1.83 15.17 -14.10
C GLN A 15 2.52 16.55 -14.12
N SER A 16 3.76 16.64 -14.59
CA SER A 16 4.40 17.93 -14.78
C SER A 16 3.60 18.82 -15.73
N VAL A 17 3.03 18.25 -16.78
CA VAL A 17 2.14 18.97 -17.71
C VAL A 17 0.85 19.43 -17.03
N VAL A 18 0.26 18.64 -16.13
CA VAL A 18 -0.96 19.03 -15.39
C VAL A 18 -0.68 20.11 -14.37
N ARG A 19 0.47 20.08 -13.69
CA ARG A 19 0.84 21.08 -12.65
C ARG A 19 1.62 22.29 -13.18
N SER A 20 2.32 22.19 -14.29
CA SER A 20 3.03 23.35 -14.87
C SER A 20 2.10 24.47 -15.33
N ALA A 21 0.80 24.20 -15.42
CA ALA A 21 -0.21 25.26 -15.54
C ALA A 21 -0.35 26.10 -14.23
N GLU A 22 0.19 25.64 -13.09
CA GLU A 22 -0.03 26.24 -11.76
C GLU A 22 1.21 26.77 -11.03
N THR A 23 2.41 26.85 -11.62
CA THR A 23 3.50 27.71 -11.12
C THR A 23 4.75 27.14 -10.48
N ALA A 24 5.00 25.88 -10.25
CA ALA A 24 6.29 25.46 -9.66
C ALA A 24 6.90 24.25 -10.37
N SER A 25 8.24 24.16 -10.36
CA SER A 25 8.95 22.95 -10.80
C SER A 25 8.41 21.74 -10.03
N PRO A 26 8.03 20.65 -10.73
CA PRO A 26 7.44 19.49 -10.08
C PRO A 26 8.42 18.88 -9.06
N ALA A 27 7.90 18.44 -7.91
CA ALA A 27 8.67 17.73 -6.91
C ALA A 27 8.24 16.26 -6.88
N TYR A 28 9.21 15.35 -6.79
CA TYR A 28 8.98 13.91 -6.71
C TYR A 28 9.62 13.36 -5.45
N ALA A 29 8.90 12.51 -4.74
CA ALA A 29 9.41 11.83 -3.57
C ALA A 29 9.69 10.36 -3.90
N ILE A 30 10.81 9.83 -3.42
CA ILE A 30 11.15 8.40 -3.49
C ILE A 30 11.27 7.87 -2.08
N VAL A 31 10.61 6.76 -1.81
CA VAL A 31 10.80 6.02 -0.56
C VAL A 31 12.12 5.27 -0.63
N CYS A 32 12.99 5.48 0.35
CA CYS A 32 14.20 4.72 0.56
C CYS A 32 14.04 3.88 1.84
N ASP A 33 14.13 2.57 1.73
CA ASP A 33 14.06 1.63 2.85
C ASP A 33 15.41 0.96 3.15
N GLY A 34 16.49 1.43 2.51
CA GLY A 34 17.84 0.85 2.63
C GLY A 34 18.06 -0.42 1.80
N SER A 35 17.05 -0.91 1.08
CA SER A 35 17.19 -2.07 0.19
C SER A 35 17.94 -1.72 -1.10
N VAL A 36 18.50 -2.74 -1.77
CA VAL A 36 19.11 -2.58 -3.09
C VAL A 36 18.09 -2.00 -4.10
N ALA A 37 16.84 -2.41 -4.03
CA ALA A 37 15.78 -1.92 -4.90
C ALA A 37 15.55 -0.41 -4.71
N SER A 38 15.57 0.10 -3.46
CA SER A 38 15.44 1.53 -3.21
C SER A 38 16.58 2.35 -3.77
N TYR A 39 17.84 1.88 -3.64
CA TYR A 39 18.99 2.56 -4.23
C TYR A 39 18.97 2.53 -5.75
N VAL A 40 18.54 1.41 -6.35
CA VAL A 40 18.32 1.30 -7.79
C VAL A 40 17.29 2.31 -8.27
N LEU A 41 16.18 2.44 -7.54
CA LEU A 41 15.12 3.40 -7.87
C LEU A 41 15.62 4.85 -7.79
N VAL A 42 16.32 5.20 -6.70
CA VAL A 42 16.91 6.55 -6.53
C VAL A 42 17.87 6.87 -7.68
N HIS A 43 18.82 5.97 -7.97
CA HIS A 43 19.80 6.17 -9.04
C HIS A 43 19.13 6.26 -10.42
N ALA A 44 18.18 5.39 -10.72
CA ALA A 44 17.46 5.39 -12.00
C ALA A 44 16.66 6.68 -12.20
N MET A 45 15.98 7.15 -11.15
CA MET A 45 15.22 8.39 -11.20
C MET A 45 16.12 9.62 -11.26
N TYR A 46 17.23 9.65 -10.54
CA TYR A 46 18.22 10.71 -10.64
C TYR A 46 18.77 10.84 -12.07
N ARG A 47 19.16 9.71 -12.67
CA ARG A 47 19.62 9.71 -14.07
C ARG A 47 18.53 10.20 -15.03
N LEU A 48 17.28 9.83 -14.78
CA LEU A 48 16.16 10.23 -15.63
C LEU A 48 15.91 11.74 -15.56
N LEU A 49 16.08 12.36 -14.40
CA LEU A 49 15.72 13.76 -14.16
C LEU A 49 16.88 14.74 -14.37
N TYR A 50 18.13 14.30 -14.11
CA TYR A 50 19.29 15.21 -14.05
C TYR A 50 20.39 14.91 -15.07
N VAL A 51 20.43 13.70 -15.66
CA VAL A 51 21.49 13.32 -16.60
C VAL A 51 21.00 13.43 -18.04
N PRO A 52 21.47 14.42 -18.85
CA PRO A 52 20.99 14.67 -20.21
C PRO A 52 21.17 13.48 -21.16
N ASP A 53 22.28 12.76 -21.06
CA ASP A 53 22.61 11.66 -21.97
C ASP A 53 21.78 10.39 -21.75
N ALA A 54 21.02 10.34 -20.66
CA ALA A 54 20.06 9.27 -20.40
C ALA A 54 18.78 9.38 -21.22
N HIS A 55 18.59 10.50 -21.95
CA HIS A 55 17.38 10.78 -22.74
C HIS A 55 17.52 10.33 -24.20
N PRO A 56 16.52 9.62 -24.74
CA PRO A 56 16.54 9.21 -26.15
C PRO A 56 16.30 10.36 -27.13
N SER A 57 16.04 11.59 -26.67
CA SER A 57 15.82 12.77 -27.49
C SER A 57 16.52 13.98 -26.89
N PRO A 58 17.55 14.54 -27.52
CA PRO A 58 18.29 15.71 -27.05
C PRO A 58 17.49 17.01 -27.00
N ALA A 59 16.31 17.04 -27.62
CA ALA A 59 15.47 18.23 -27.70
C ALA A 59 14.68 18.57 -26.42
N ARG A 60 14.75 17.76 -25.39
CA ARG A 60 14.16 18.01 -24.06
C ARG A 60 15.26 18.10 -23.03
N ALA A 61 15.65 19.32 -22.69
CA ALA A 61 16.40 19.54 -21.46
C ALA A 61 15.66 18.91 -20.29
N PRO A 62 16.36 18.22 -19.38
CA PRO A 62 15.71 17.69 -18.17
C PRO A 62 15.02 18.85 -17.45
N GLU A 63 13.74 18.70 -17.22
CA GLU A 63 13.00 19.63 -16.37
C GLU A 63 13.69 19.61 -14.99
N ARG A 64 14.07 20.75 -14.45
CA ARG A 64 14.66 20.84 -13.11
C ARG A 64 13.60 20.52 -12.06
N ALA A 65 13.25 19.26 -11.96
CA ALA A 65 12.34 18.76 -10.95
C ALA A 65 13.11 18.57 -9.62
N ARG A 66 12.48 18.90 -8.50
CA ARG A 66 13.04 18.57 -7.19
C ARG A 66 12.84 17.07 -6.91
N LEU A 67 13.89 16.41 -6.49
CA LEU A 67 13.87 15.01 -6.07
C LEU A 67 14.10 14.91 -4.56
N ASP A 68 13.08 14.45 -3.84
CA ASP A 68 13.15 14.21 -2.41
C ASP A 68 13.29 12.71 -2.15
N VAL A 69 14.21 12.32 -1.28
CA VAL A 69 14.39 10.93 -0.85
C VAL A 69 13.93 10.83 0.60
N LEU A 70 12.81 10.13 0.82
CA LEU A 70 12.19 9.96 2.14
C LEU A 70 12.67 8.66 2.76
N TYR A 71 13.25 8.73 3.94
CA TYR A 71 13.72 7.58 4.72
C TYR A 71 13.09 7.59 6.09
N ILE A 72 12.53 6.45 6.54
CA ILE A 72 12.04 6.29 7.91
C ILE A 72 13.19 5.77 8.76
N ASP A 73 13.60 6.55 9.74
CA ASP A 73 14.71 6.22 10.62
C ASP A 73 14.19 5.57 11.92
N ASP A 74 14.15 4.24 11.90
CA ASP A 74 13.73 3.46 13.07
C ASP A 74 14.91 2.94 13.91
N GLY A 75 16.14 3.09 13.41
CA GLY A 75 17.32 2.51 14.03
C GLY A 75 18.53 3.44 14.17
N GLY A 76 18.39 4.74 13.86
CA GLY A 76 19.49 5.70 13.94
C GLY A 76 20.51 5.60 12.80
N HIS A 77 20.10 5.04 11.65
CA HIS A 77 20.95 4.86 10.46
C HIS A 77 20.79 5.98 9.42
N ALA A 78 20.08 7.06 9.75
CA ALA A 78 19.75 8.14 8.79
C ALA A 78 21.00 8.78 8.19
N ASP A 79 22.08 8.94 8.97
CA ASP A 79 23.29 9.61 8.50
C ASP A 79 24.08 8.76 7.50
N ASP A 80 24.15 7.44 7.70
CA ASP A 80 24.79 6.50 6.77
C ASP A 80 24.02 6.43 5.45
N VAL A 81 22.71 6.32 5.53
CA VAL A 81 21.83 6.34 4.35
C VAL A 81 21.93 7.69 3.64
N ARG A 82 21.94 8.81 4.36
CA ARG A 82 22.14 10.15 3.79
C ARG A 82 23.45 10.26 3.02
N ALA A 83 24.56 9.82 3.62
CA ALA A 83 25.87 9.84 2.99
C ALA A 83 25.89 8.96 1.72
N HIS A 84 25.18 7.83 1.74
CA HIS A 84 25.06 6.97 0.58
C HIS A 84 24.22 7.63 -0.54
N ILE A 85 23.07 8.19 -0.21
CA ILE A 85 22.20 8.90 -1.17
C ILE A 85 22.93 10.10 -1.79
N ALA A 86 23.69 10.86 -1.00
CA ALA A 86 24.47 11.99 -1.52
C ALA A 86 25.50 11.57 -2.60
N ARG A 87 26.01 10.35 -2.54
CA ARG A 87 26.88 9.81 -3.60
C ARG A 87 26.11 9.35 -4.84
N LEU A 88 24.90 8.80 -4.64
CA LEU A 88 24.09 8.28 -5.74
C LEU A 88 23.33 9.37 -6.50
N ALA A 89 22.87 10.38 -5.79
CA ALA A 89 22.02 11.46 -6.27
C ALA A 89 22.38 12.79 -5.58
N PRO A 90 23.49 13.45 -5.99
CA PRO A 90 24.00 14.65 -5.31
C PRO A 90 23.02 15.81 -5.19
N ASP A 91 22.12 15.96 -6.18
CA ASP A 91 21.14 17.05 -6.21
C ASP A 91 19.80 16.68 -5.52
N ALA A 92 19.67 15.46 -4.99
CA ALA A 92 18.47 15.02 -4.29
C ALA A 92 18.46 15.56 -2.83
N VAL A 93 17.27 15.89 -2.34
CA VAL A 93 17.07 16.33 -0.96
C VAL A 93 16.74 15.11 -0.11
N PHE A 94 17.62 14.76 0.83
CA PHE A 94 17.37 13.68 1.78
C PHE A 94 16.50 14.17 2.95
N VAL A 95 15.46 13.43 3.26
CA VAL A 95 14.48 13.73 4.33
C VAL A 95 14.36 12.53 5.24
N ALA A 96 14.93 12.62 6.45
CA ALA A 96 14.70 11.65 7.51
C ALA A 96 13.32 11.89 8.13
N CYS A 97 12.49 10.86 8.19
CA CYS A 97 11.17 10.83 8.83
C CYS A 97 11.24 9.90 10.03
N GLN A 98 10.44 10.17 11.05
CA GLN A 98 10.27 9.28 12.20
C GLN A 98 8.84 8.74 12.24
N LEU A 99 8.65 7.56 12.81
CA LEU A 99 7.28 7.02 12.98
C LEU A 99 6.42 7.90 13.89
N SER A 100 7.04 8.62 14.83
CA SER A 100 6.38 9.61 15.69
C SER A 100 5.77 10.78 14.91
N ASP A 101 6.21 11.05 13.67
CA ASP A 101 5.65 12.10 12.81
C ASP A 101 4.18 11.85 12.45
N VAL A 102 3.67 10.63 12.68
CA VAL A 102 2.24 10.31 12.54
C VAL A 102 1.37 11.07 13.53
N TYR A 103 1.94 11.48 14.68
CA TYR A 103 1.25 12.27 15.70
C TYR A 103 1.37 13.76 15.36
N ARG A 104 0.55 14.18 14.42
CA ARG A 104 0.56 15.58 13.96
C ARG A 104 0.24 16.53 15.10
N ARG A 105 0.99 17.62 15.20
CA ARG A 105 0.88 18.64 16.26
C ARG A 105 1.10 18.08 17.67
N GLY A 106 1.83 16.97 17.79
CA GLY A 106 2.09 16.36 19.08
C GLY A 106 0.86 15.81 19.78
N GLN A 107 -0.21 15.49 19.06
CA GLN A 107 -1.46 14.97 19.61
C GLN A 107 -1.77 13.56 19.13
N GLY A 108 -2.45 12.81 19.97
CA GLY A 108 -3.01 11.49 19.66
C GLY A 108 -4.34 11.26 20.35
N VAL A 109 -5.07 10.23 19.97
CA VAL A 109 -6.30 9.81 20.63
C VAL A 109 -6.07 8.56 21.47
N VAL A 110 -6.40 8.62 22.75
CA VAL A 110 -6.32 7.47 23.66
C VAL A 110 -7.48 6.53 23.37
N CYS A 111 -7.17 5.31 22.99
CA CYS A 111 -8.15 4.24 22.81
C CYS A 111 -7.90 3.13 23.82
N THR A 112 -8.97 2.64 24.44
CA THR A 112 -8.91 1.54 25.41
C THR A 112 -9.59 0.31 24.83
N ARG A 113 -8.92 -0.85 24.87
CA ARG A 113 -9.49 -2.12 24.47
C ARG A 113 -10.45 -2.61 25.55
N GLN A 114 -11.69 -2.23 25.41
CA GLN A 114 -12.84 -2.85 26.04
C GLN A 114 -13.72 -3.29 24.89
N PRO A 115 -14.15 -4.56 24.77
CA PRO A 115 -15.02 -4.90 23.64
C PRO A 115 -16.38 -4.19 23.78
N PRO A 116 -16.73 -3.22 22.90
CA PRO A 116 -15.95 -2.64 21.80
C PRO A 116 -14.82 -1.69 22.24
N TRP A 117 -13.98 -1.24 21.30
CA TRP A 117 -12.97 -0.22 21.55
C TRP A 117 -13.60 1.11 21.94
N THR A 118 -13.26 1.61 23.13
CA THR A 118 -13.66 2.96 23.55
C THR A 118 -12.61 3.98 23.14
N MET A 119 -13.07 5.04 22.49
CA MET A 119 -12.24 6.16 22.04
C MET A 119 -12.40 7.32 23.03
N GLY A 120 -11.27 7.80 23.54
CA GLY A 120 -11.20 8.97 24.42
C GLY A 120 -11.03 10.28 23.66
N GLU A 121 -10.57 11.28 24.38
CA GLU A 121 -10.27 12.60 23.83
C GLU A 121 -8.85 12.66 23.23
N LEU A 122 -8.59 13.72 22.45
CA LEU A 122 -7.25 14.04 21.99
C LEU A 122 -6.38 14.45 23.19
N THR A 123 -5.17 13.92 23.23
CA THR A 123 -4.18 14.20 24.29
C THR A 123 -2.81 14.43 23.65
N GLU A 124 -1.89 15.00 24.41
CA GLU A 124 -0.51 15.17 23.97
C GLU A 124 0.15 13.81 23.76
N ALA A 125 0.86 13.67 22.65
CA ALA A 125 1.66 12.50 22.33
C ALA A 125 3.08 12.70 22.86
N HIS A 126 3.57 11.70 23.61
CA HIS A 126 4.95 11.66 24.06
C HIS A 126 5.89 11.14 22.96
N GLU A 127 7.18 11.40 23.08
CA GLU A 127 8.18 11.08 22.04
C GLU A 127 8.20 9.58 21.68
N THR A 128 7.96 8.68 22.63
CA THR A 128 7.97 7.24 22.43
C THR A 128 6.62 6.68 21.98
N ALA A 129 5.58 7.51 21.78
CA ALA A 129 4.20 7.06 21.52
C ALA A 129 4.08 6.05 20.36
N ALA A 130 4.84 6.24 19.29
CA ALA A 130 4.86 5.30 18.17
C ALA A 130 5.46 3.94 18.55
N HIS A 131 6.56 3.94 19.31
CA HIS A 131 7.20 2.73 19.78
C HIS A 131 6.34 1.99 20.80
N ASP A 132 5.66 2.71 21.68
CA ASP A 132 4.75 2.11 22.66
C ASP A 132 3.52 1.50 21.98
N LEU A 133 3.03 2.12 20.91
CA LEU A 133 1.99 1.54 20.07
C LEU A 133 2.46 0.23 19.41
N LEU A 134 3.66 0.20 18.84
CA LEU A 134 4.25 -1.03 18.28
C LEU A 134 4.49 -2.10 19.36
N ALA A 135 4.93 -1.71 20.55
CA ALA A 135 5.12 -2.62 21.67
C ALA A 135 3.78 -3.22 22.14
N ALA A 136 2.69 -2.43 22.14
CA ALA A 136 1.36 -2.92 22.47
C ALA A 136 0.87 -4.00 21.48
N MET A 137 1.25 -3.90 20.19
CA MET A 137 0.91 -4.93 19.19
C MET A 137 1.58 -6.29 19.48
N ARG A 138 2.70 -6.31 20.22
CA ARG A 138 3.41 -7.52 20.62
C ARG A 138 2.80 -8.19 21.83
N LEU A 139 1.91 -7.52 22.56
CA LEU A 139 1.26 -8.09 23.74
C LEU A 139 0.54 -9.40 23.38
N ARG A 140 0.68 -10.40 24.28
CA ARG A 140 0.20 -11.76 24.00
C ARG A 140 -1.33 -11.81 24.01
N HIS A 141 -1.90 -11.84 22.80
CA HIS A 141 -3.25 -12.31 22.56
C HIS A 141 -3.14 -13.29 21.38
N GLY A 142 -3.16 -14.60 21.68
CA GLY A 142 -2.93 -15.63 20.69
C GLY A 142 -1.47 -16.14 20.64
N THR A 143 -1.00 -16.50 19.43
CA THR A 143 0.35 -17.06 19.20
C THR A 143 1.42 -15.95 19.11
N PRO A 144 2.71 -16.27 19.35
CA PRO A 144 3.81 -15.32 19.13
C PRO A 144 3.86 -14.76 17.70
N SER A 145 3.56 -15.59 16.69
CA SER A 145 3.46 -15.20 15.28
C SER A 145 2.39 -14.13 15.04
N ALA A 146 1.25 -14.21 15.72
CA ALA A 146 0.19 -13.19 15.61
C ALA A 146 0.67 -11.84 16.14
N GLY A 147 1.46 -11.79 17.22
CA GLY A 147 2.07 -10.57 17.73
C GLY A 147 3.06 -9.96 16.74
N ALA A 148 3.93 -10.77 16.14
CA ALA A 148 4.87 -10.34 15.11
C ALA A 148 4.13 -9.76 13.88
N THR A 149 3.08 -10.45 13.42
CA THR A 149 2.24 -10.00 12.30
C THR A 149 1.57 -8.66 12.59
N ARG A 150 0.97 -8.48 13.78
CA ARG A 150 0.33 -7.21 14.16
C ARG A 150 1.33 -6.06 14.21
N THR A 151 2.53 -6.30 14.77
CA THR A 151 3.60 -5.29 14.84
C THR A 151 4.05 -4.87 13.45
N GLU A 152 4.32 -5.83 12.56
CA GLU A 152 4.71 -5.56 11.17
C GLU A 152 3.63 -4.77 10.42
N ASP A 153 2.36 -5.17 10.57
CA ASP A 153 1.25 -4.48 9.93
C ASP A 153 1.07 -3.06 10.46
N MET A 154 1.17 -2.86 11.77
CA MET A 154 1.08 -1.52 12.38
C MET A 154 2.24 -0.65 11.91
N HIS A 155 3.47 -1.15 11.94
CA HIS A 155 4.65 -0.45 11.44
C HIS A 155 4.46 0.00 9.98
N ARG A 156 4.10 -0.92 9.09
CA ARG A 156 3.83 -0.64 7.67
C ARG A 156 2.75 0.43 7.49
N LEU A 157 1.71 0.37 8.30
CA LEU A 157 0.59 1.29 8.27
C LEU A 157 1.04 2.70 8.69
N LEU A 158 1.77 2.83 9.80
CA LEU A 158 2.31 4.12 10.27
C LEU A 158 3.31 4.68 9.26
N SER A 159 4.21 3.85 8.76
CA SER A 159 5.21 4.25 7.76
C SER A 159 4.58 4.83 6.50
N ARG A 160 3.55 4.17 5.95
CA ARG A 160 2.84 4.68 4.77
C ARG A 160 2.15 6.02 5.03
N ARG A 161 1.60 6.21 6.24
CA ARG A 161 0.99 7.49 6.63
C ARG A 161 2.02 8.60 6.68
N VAL A 162 3.13 8.38 7.41
CA VAL A 162 4.22 9.35 7.52
C VAL A 162 4.75 9.75 6.14
N LEU A 163 5.05 8.76 5.28
CA LEU A 163 5.58 9.00 3.94
C LEU A 163 4.61 9.80 3.06
N HIS A 164 3.32 9.43 3.07
CA HIS A 164 2.30 10.16 2.32
C HIS A 164 2.13 11.59 2.84
N ASP A 165 2.01 11.74 4.15
CA ASP A 165 1.81 13.04 4.79
C ASP A 165 3.02 13.96 4.58
N THR A 166 4.25 13.41 4.62
CA THR A 166 5.47 14.15 4.30
C THR A 166 5.50 14.57 2.84
N ALA A 167 5.14 13.67 1.91
CA ALA A 167 5.05 14.00 0.49
C ALA A 167 4.03 15.12 0.22
N CYS A 168 2.86 15.08 0.89
CA CYS A 168 1.86 16.16 0.84
C CYS A 168 2.40 17.48 1.37
N ALA A 169 3.01 17.48 2.57
CA ALA A 169 3.56 18.67 3.20
C ALA A 169 4.68 19.31 2.35
N ARG A 170 5.45 18.50 1.66
CA ARG A 170 6.50 18.93 0.74
C ARG A 170 6.00 19.26 -0.67
N GLN A 171 4.68 19.18 -0.89
CA GLN A 171 4.03 19.43 -2.19
C GLN A 171 4.60 18.56 -3.32
N CYS A 172 4.94 17.31 -3.01
CA CYS A 172 5.39 16.35 -4.01
C CYS A 172 4.23 15.93 -4.90
N ALA A 173 4.49 15.91 -6.19
CA ALA A 173 3.51 15.51 -7.20
C ALA A 173 3.33 14.00 -7.24
N ALA A 174 4.39 13.24 -6.99
CA ALA A 174 4.34 11.79 -6.92
C ALA A 174 5.20 11.26 -5.78
N LEU A 175 4.78 10.08 -5.26
CA LEU A 175 5.50 9.28 -4.28
C LEU A 175 5.79 7.91 -4.90
N LEU A 176 7.07 7.59 -5.04
CA LEU A 176 7.58 6.39 -5.69
C LEU A 176 8.01 5.37 -4.65
N PHE A 177 7.50 4.16 -4.76
CA PHE A 177 7.81 3.05 -3.87
C PHE A 177 8.78 2.05 -4.50
N PRO A 178 9.76 1.51 -3.74
CA PRO A 178 10.82 0.66 -4.29
C PRO A 178 10.45 -0.82 -4.42
N GLN A 179 9.21 -1.25 -4.05
CA GLN A 179 8.84 -2.65 -4.04
C GLN A 179 9.06 -3.32 -5.41
N ASP A 180 9.80 -4.42 -5.40
CA ASP A 180 10.00 -5.29 -6.54
C ASP A 180 8.84 -6.28 -6.76
N ALA A 181 8.94 -7.12 -7.78
CA ALA A 181 7.90 -8.09 -8.12
C ALA A 181 7.68 -9.13 -7.02
N THR A 182 8.75 -9.60 -6.35
CA THR A 182 8.67 -10.61 -5.29
C THR A 182 7.99 -10.02 -4.05
N GLN A 183 8.40 -8.84 -3.63
CA GLN A 183 7.80 -8.11 -2.51
C GLN A 183 6.32 -7.77 -2.78
N THR A 184 6.00 -7.35 -4.00
CA THR A 184 4.62 -7.05 -4.39
C THR A 184 3.75 -8.31 -4.40
N ALA A 185 4.24 -9.44 -4.92
CA ALA A 185 3.51 -10.71 -4.92
C ALA A 185 3.31 -11.25 -3.50
N ALA A 186 4.34 -11.18 -2.66
CA ALA A 186 4.27 -11.56 -1.25
C ALA A 186 3.23 -10.71 -0.49
N TYR A 187 3.23 -9.39 -0.73
CA TYR A 187 2.21 -8.50 -0.17
C TYR A 187 0.79 -8.88 -0.58
N VAL A 188 0.57 -9.26 -1.85
CA VAL A 188 -0.75 -9.72 -2.32
C VAL A 188 -1.21 -10.95 -1.54
N LEU A 189 -0.34 -11.96 -1.36
CA LEU A 189 -0.68 -13.15 -0.59
C LEU A 189 -0.92 -12.84 0.89
N ASP A 190 -0.06 -12.05 1.49
CA ASP A 190 -0.18 -11.57 2.87
C ASP A 190 -1.52 -10.85 3.10
N ALA A 191 -1.88 -9.92 2.21
CA ALA A 191 -3.13 -9.19 2.28
C ALA A 191 -4.37 -10.11 2.14
N LEU A 192 -4.31 -11.09 1.25
CA LEU A 192 -5.40 -12.07 1.08
C LEU A 192 -5.54 -12.95 2.32
N ALA A 193 -4.43 -13.45 2.88
CA ALA A 193 -4.42 -14.30 4.08
C ALA A 193 -5.01 -13.57 5.31
N LYS A 194 -4.80 -12.25 5.40
CA LYS A 194 -5.30 -11.39 6.49
C LYS A 194 -6.71 -10.82 6.22
N GLY A 195 -7.38 -11.20 5.13
CA GLY A 195 -8.68 -10.65 4.75
C GLY A 195 -8.62 -9.18 4.30
N ALA A 196 -7.44 -8.70 3.88
CA ALA A 196 -7.22 -7.35 3.39
C ALA A 196 -7.36 -7.23 1.85
N GLY A 197 -7.94 -8.23 1.18
CA GLY A 197 -8.10 -8.25 -0.28
C GLY A 197 -8.83 -7.02 -0.84
N HIS A 198 -9.70 -6.39 -0.07
CA HIS A 198 -10.40 -5.15 -0.42
C HIS A 198 -9.46 -3.93 -0.59
N LYS A 199 -8.24 -4.00 -0.05
CA LYS A 199 -7.23 -2.93 -0.18
C LYS A 199 -6.36 -3.10 -1.43
N LEU A 200 -6.31 -4.29 -2.02
CA LEU A 200 -5.42 -4.60 -3.13
C LEU A 200 -5.59 -3.69 -4.35
N PRO A 201 -6.81 -3.25 -4.74
CA PRO A 201 -6.96 -2.31 -5.84
C PRO A 201 -6.24 -0.98 -5.63
N VAL A 202 -6.04 -0.57 -4.39
CA VAL A 202 -5.36 0.68 -4.01
C VAL A 202 -3.90 0.43 -3.63
N GLU A 203 -3.62 -0.46 -2.70
CA GLU A 203 -2.25 -0.69 -2.22
C GLU A 203 -1.38 -1.46 -3.21
N GLY A 204 -1.97 -2.33 -4.04
CA GLY A 204 -1.28 -3.14 -5.04
C GLY A 204 -1.27 -2.52 -6.45
N ALA A 205 -1.83 -1.33 -6.64
CA ALA A 205 -1.88 -0.68 -7.94
C ALA A 205 -0.48 -0.26 -8.43
N ALA A 206 -0.22 -0.36 -9.72
CA ALA A 206 1.03 0.14 -10.31
C ALA A 206 1.13 1.67 -10.24
N SER A 207 -0.02 2.33 -10.40
CA SER A 207 -0.19 3.77 -10.30
C SER A 207 -1.58 4.10 -9.78
N LEU A 208 -1.66 4.98 -8.79
CA LEU A 208 -2.90 5.37 -8.13
C LEU A 208 -2.80 6.79 -7.62
N TRP A 209 -3.82 7.60 -7.88
CA TRP A 209 -3.98 8.86 -7.16
C TRP A 209 -4.48 8.60 -5.74
N VAL A 210 -3.71 9.05 -4.77
CA VAL A 210 -4.12 9.07 -3.36
C VAL A 210 -4.26 10.52 -2.97
N ARG A 211 -5.50 11.00 -2.97
CA ARG A 211 -5.80 12.44 -2.90
C ARG A 211 -5.02 13.21 -3.99
N ASP A 212 -4.09 14.05 -3.56
CA ASP A 212 -3.34 14.96 -4.44
C ASP A 212 -1.94 14.43 -4.82
N VAL A 213 -1.55 13.25 -4.36
CA VAL A 213 -0.25 12.64 -4.62
C VAL A 213 -0.41 11.37 -5.45
N LEU A 214 0.34 11.27 -6.55
CA LEU A 214 0.37 10.06 -7.38
C LEU A 214 1.32 9.03 -6.78
N HIS A 215 0.79 7.91 -6.29
CA HIS A 215 1.58 6.77 -5.84
C HIS A 215 1.98 5.92 -7.04
N LEU A 216 3.27 5.59 -7.14
CA LEU A 216 3.86 4.82 -8.23
C LEU A 216 4.71 3.67 -7.70
N HIS A 217 4.64 2.52 -8.35
CA HIS A 217 5.47 1.35 -8.06
C HIS A 217 6.30 0.95 -9.31
N PRO A 218 7.39 1.67 -9.61
CA PRO A 218 8.15 1.50 -10.86
C PRO A 218 8.82 0.14 -10.98
N LEU A 219 9.27 -0.44 -9.85
CA LEU A 219 10.01 -1.71 -9.82
C LEU A 219 9.11 -2.93 -9.69
N ARG A 220 7.79 -2.76 -9.64
CA ARG A 220 6.80 -3.82 -9.48
C ARG A 220 6.92 -4.99 -10.47
N ALA A 221 7.49 -4.77 -11.64
CA ALA A 221 7.69 -5.78 -12.67
C ALA A 221 9.09 -6.39 -12.67
N PHE A 222 10.00 -5.91 -11.80
CA PHE A 222 11.38 -6.36 -11.74
C PHE A 222 11.57 -7.40 -10.62
N LEU A 223 12.36 -8.41 -10.93
CA LEU A 223 12.76 -9.41 -9.94
C LEU A 223 13.97 -8.89 -9.13
N PRO A 224 14.15 -9.36 -7.87
CA PRO A 224 15.28 -8.93 -7.02
C PRO A 224 16.65 -9.08 -7.69
N HIS A 225 16.87 -10.16 -8.44
CA HIS A 225 18.14 -10.40 -9.14
C HIS A 225 18.38 -9.41 -10.30
N GLU A 226 17.32 -8.88 -10.93
CA GLU A 226 17.43 -7.84 -11.96
C GLU A 226 17.84 -6.51 -11.33
N CYS A 227 17.29 -6.18 -10.16
CA CYS A 227 17.72 -5.01 -9.38
C CYS A 227 19.16 -5.16 -8.91
N ALA A 228 19.54 -6.34 -8.41
CA ALA A 228 20.94 -6.63 -8.01
C ALA A 228 21.92 -6.56 -9.19
N TYR A 229 21.52 -7.05 -10.36
CA TYR A 229 22.32 -6.94 -11.58
C TYR A 229 22.53 -5.47 -11.98
N TYR A 230 21.47 -4.66 -11.97
CA TYR A 230 21.57 -3.24 -12.24
C TYR A 230 22.49 -2.54 -11.23
N ALA A 231 22.35 -2.82 -9.94
CA ALA A 231 23.18 -2.26 -8.89
C ALA A 231 24.66 -2.58 -9.13
N ARG A 232 24.98 -3.83 -9.48
CA ARG A 232 26.35 -4.27 -9.77
C ARG A 232 26.92 -3.57 -11.00
N VAL A 233 26.16 -3.45 -12.09
CA VAL A 233 26.60 -2.79 -13.34
C VAL A 233 26.91 -1.31 -13.11
N HIS A 234 26.16 -0.66 -12.23
CA HIS A 234 26.33 0.76 -11.92
C HIS A 234 27.14 1.04 -10.65
N GLY A 235 27.70 0.01 -10.02
CA GLY A 235 28.52 0.17 -8.83
C GLY A 235 27.77 0.71 -7.61
N LEU A 236 26.47 0.42 -7.52
CA LEU A 236 25.62 0.84 -6.41
C LEU A 236 25.83 -0.14 -5.25
N ALA A 237 26.89 0.02 -4.47
CA ALA A 237 27.10 -0.77 -3.28
C ALA A 237 26.12 -0.30 -2.19
N ALA A 238 25.36 -1.23 -1.58
CA ALA A 238 24.64 -0.94 -0.35
C ALA A 238 25.65 -0.63 0.77
N PRO A 239 25.35 0.28 1.72
CA PRO A 239 26.15 0.45 2.91
C PRO A 239 26.33 -0.91 3.61
N ALA A 240 27.55 -1.22 4.06
CA ALA A 240 27.86 -2.52 4.66
C ALA A 240 27.04 -2.82 5.94
N GLU A 241 26.47 -1.79 6.54
CA GLU A 241 25.67 -1.84 7.77
C GLU A 241 24.19 -1.49 7.56
N ALA A 242 23.76 -1.18 6.32
CA ALA A 242 22.33 -1.07 6.08
C ALA A 242 21.70 -2.40 6.49
N PRO A 243 20.61 -2.39 7.30
CA PRO A 243 19.91 -3.61 7.59
C PRO A 243 19.54 -4.21 6.24
N ALA A 244 20.24 -5.26 5.85
CA ALA A 244 19.90 -6.02 4.68
C ALA A 244 18.42 -6.33 4.87
N ALA A 245 17.59 -5.95 3.91
CA ALA A 245 16.21 -6.45 3.86
C ALA A 245 16.35 -7.94 4.13
N ALA A 246 16.02 -8.34 5.35
CA ALA A 246 16.52 -9.52 6.08
C ALA A 246 16.66 -10.66 5.12
N ASP A 247 17.86 -11.27 5.08
CA ASP A 247 18.14 -12.39 4.19
C ASP A 247 17.06 -13.45 4.41
N MET A 248 16.04 -13.42 3.53
CA MET A 248 14.77 -14.10 3.69
C MET A 248 14.92 -15.52 3.17
N SER A 249 15.93 -16.23 3.72
CA SER A 249 16.09 -17.65 3.43
C SER A 249 14.91 -18.42 4.06
N TYR A 250 14.40 -19.40 3.32
CA TYR A 250 13.34 -20.31 3.80
C TYR A 250 13.74 -21.00 5.13
N GLU A 251 15.03 -21.16 5.37
CA GLU A 251 15.60 -21.77 6.58
C GLU A 251 15.43 -20.89 7.83
N SER A 252 15.12 -19.60 7.70
CA SER A 252 14.89 -18.69 8.83
C SER A 252 13.45 -18.69 9.36
N ILE A 253 12.56 -19.49 8.79
CA ILE A 253 11.15 -19.57 9.23
C ILE A 253 11.11 -20.21 10.62
N SER A 254 10.56 -19.49 11.57
CA SER A 254 10.31 -19.95 12.92
C SER A 254 8.82 -19.77 13.28
N ASP A 255 8.38 -20.43 14.35
CA ASP A 255 7.02 -20.25 14.90
C ASP A 255 6.71 -18.80 15.33
N LYS A 256 7.73 -17.93 15.35
CA LYS A 256 7.63 -16.50 15.65
C LYS A 256 7.60 -15.61 14.42
N SER A 257 7.69 -16.18 13.22
CA SER A 257 7.68 -15.42 11.96
C SER A 257 6.32 -14.77 11.73
N SER A 258 6.33 -13.57 11.16
CA SER A 258 5.11 -12.88 10.75
C SER A 258 4.48 -13.53 9.51
N MET A 259 3.20 -13.24 9.26
CA MET A 259 2.52 -13.68 8.04
C MET A 259 3.18 -13.08 6.78
N GLY A 260 3.62 -11.82 6.85
CA GLY A 260 4.36 -11.17 5.75
C GLY A 260 5.66 -11.90 5.42
N HIS A 261 6.42 -12.30 6.46
CA HIS A 261 7.64 -13.09 6.28
C HIS A 261 7.35 -14.45 5.65
N LEU A 262 6.32 -15.15 6.11
CA LEU A 262 5.90 -16.44 5.52
C LEU A 262 5.51 -16.28 4.04
N ALA A 263 4.74 -15.25 3.71
CA ALA A 263 4.33 -14.98 2.33
C ALA A 263 5.55 -14.67 1.44
N GLN A 264 6.52 -13.90 1.94
CA GLN A 264 7.76 -13.58 1.23
C GLN A 264 8.59 -14.84 0.96
N SER A 265 8.78 -15.67 1.99
CA SER A 265 9.52 -16.93 1.86
C SER A 265 8.85 -17.90 0.90
N LEU A 266 7.50 -18.00 0.94
CA LEU A 266 6.73 -18.83 0.03
C LEU A 266 6.91 -18.38 -1.43
N ILE A 267 6.75 -17.09 -1.72
CA ILE A 267 6.92 -16.57 -3.09
C ILE A 267 8.35 -16.80 -3.57
N THR A 268 9.35 -16.54 -2.72
CA THR A 268 10.75 -16.78 -3.07
C THR A 268 11.01 -18.25 -3.39
N ALA A 269 10.52 -19.16 -2.57
CA ALA A 269 10.66 -20.60 -2.82
C ALA A 269 9.96 -21.06 -4.12
N LEU A 270 8.74 -20.58 -4.37
CA LEU A 270 8.01 -20.89 -5.60
C LEU A 270 8.69 -20.35 -6.86
N GLN A 271 9.34 -19.19 -6.78
CA GLN A 271 10.09 -18.61 -7.91
C GLN A 271 11.29 -19.43 -8.35
N HIS A 272 11.90 -20.21 -7.46
CA HIS A 272 12.98 -21.14 -7.84
C HIS A 272 12.47 -22.24 -8.79
N GLY A 273 11.22 -22.68 -8.63
CA GLY A 273 10.61 -23.67 -9.51
C GLY A 273 9.94 -23.06 -10.74
N VAL A 274 9.25 -21.92 -10.56
CA VAL A 274 8.44 -21.27 -11.61
C VAL A 274 8.72 -19.75 -11.58
N SER A 275 9.55 -19.30 -12.50
CA SER A 275 9.99 -17.88 -12.57
C SER A 275 8.83 -16.88 -12.78
N SER A 276 7.70 -17.32 -13.37
CA SER A 276 6.52 -16.48 -13.60
C SER A 276 5.58 -16.35 -12.39
N THR A 277 5.90 -16.95 -11.23
CA THR A 277 5.03 -16.93 -10.03
C THR A 277 4.64 -15.52 -9.63
N SER A 278 5.60 -14.62 -9.43
CA SER A 278 5.30 -13.24 -9.02
C SER A 278 4.46 -12.50 -10.06
N SER A 279 4.77 -12.61 -11.34
CA SER A 279 4.01 -11.95 -12.41
C SER A 279 2.58 -12.46 -12.49
N THR A 280 2.34 -13.75 -12.26
CA THR A 280 1.01 -14.36 -12.24
C THR A 280 0.18 -13.85 -11.06
N VAL A 281 0.74 -13.82 -9.86
CA VAL A 281 0.08 -13.30 -8.65
C VAL A 281 -0.28 -11.82 -8.82
N ILE A 282 0.68 -11.01 -9.27
CA ILE A 282 0.49 -9.58 -9.53
C ILE A 282 -0.55 -9.36 -10.63
N GLY A 283 -0.48 -10.11 -11.73
CA GLY A 283 -1.43 -10.04 -12.84
C GLY A 283 -2.86 -10.40 -12.42
N THR A 284 -3.02 -11.34 -11.51
CA THR A 284 -4.33 -11.70 -10.95
C THR A 284 -4.86 -10.59 -10.04
N ALA A 285 -4.03 -10.05 -9.14
CA ALA A 285 -4.41 -8.94 -8.27
C ALA A 285 -4.75 -7.65 -9.05
N SER A 286 -4.10 -7.42 -10.19
CA SER A 286 -4.34 -6.24 -11.06
C SER A 286 -5.74 -6.24 -11.73
N LYS A 287 -6.46 -7.36 -11.70
CA LYS A 287 -7.85 -7.45 -12.18
C LYS A 287 -8.86 -6.93 -11.15
N LEU A 288 -8.42 -6.70 -9.92
CA LEU A 288 -9.24 -6.10 -8.88
C LEU A 288 -9.28 -4.59 -9.09
N VAL A 289 -10.47 -4.02 -9.11
CA VAL A 289 -10.69 -2.58 -9.24
C VAL A 289 -11.69 -2.11 -8.19
N LEU A 290 -11.56 -0.84 -7.77
CA LEU A 290 -12.58 -0.17 -6.99
C LEU A 290 -13.76 0.17 -7.90
N GLN A 291 -14.97 -0.17 -7.45
CA GLN A 291 -16.22 0.22 -8.08
C GLN A 291 -16.72 1.49 -7.38
N ASP A 292 -17.39 2.35 -8.15
CA ASP A 292 -18.11 3.52 -7.64
C ASP A 292 -17.27 4.55 -6.85
N THR A 293 -15.94 4.56 -7.08
CA THR A 293 -15.15 5.71 -6.62
C THR A 293 -15.58 6.94 -7.44
N PRO A 294 -15.99 8.02 -6.78
CA PRO A 294 -16.31 9.25 -7.49
C PRO A 294 -15.13 9.64 -8.37
N LYS A 295 -15.38 9.97 -9.63
CA LYS A 295 -14.35 10.53 -10.54
C LYS A 295 -14.15 12.01 -10.17
N LEU A 296 -13.44 12.25 -9.08
CA LEU A 296 -13.38 13.54 -8.39
C LEU A 296 -12.23 14.44 -8.80
N TRP A 297 -11.59 14.14 -9.90
CA TRP A 297 -10.68 15.14 -10.46
C TRP A 297 -11.53 16.17 -11.21
N PRO A 298 -11.40 17.49 -10.91
CA PRO A 298 -11.92 18.50 -11.81
C PRO A 298 -11.27 18.19 -13.16
N THR A 299 -12.09 17.84 -14.14
CA THR A 299 -11.65 17.75 -15.53
C THR A 299 -11.19 19.15 -15.88
N VAL A 300 -9.90 19.43 -15.73
CA VAL A 300 -9.33 20.62 -16.34
C VAL A 300 -9.57 20.40 -17.82
N PRO A 301 -10.43 21.20 -18.48
CA PRO A 301 -10.65 21.04 -19.90
C PRO A 301 -9.29 21.09 -20.57
N ALA A 302 -8.99 20.11 -21.43
CA ALA A 302 -7.70 20.04 -22.13
C ALA A 302 -7.38 21.35 -22.90
N ASP A 303 -8.42 22.13 -23.14
CA ASP A 303 -8.37 23.41 -23.85
C ASP A 303 -7.93 24.59 -22.97
N THR A 304 -7.88 24.45 -21.66
CA THR A 304 -7.50 25.53 -20.72
C THR A 304 -6.00 25.60 -20.43
N CYS A 305 -5.20 24.64 -20.91
CA CYS A 305 -3.75 24.68 -20.76
C CYS A 305 -3.12 25.33 -21.99
N PRO A 306 -2.75 26.60 -21.99
CA PRO A 306 -2.14 27.25 -23.12
C PRO A 306 -0.80 26.59 -23.48
N GLY A 307 -0.63 26.18 -24.73
CA GLY A 307 0.61 25.56 -25.22
C GLY A 307 0.63 24.03 -25.26
N ILE A 308 -0.43 23.37 -24.86
CA ILE A 308 -0.52 21.89 -24.93
C ILE A 308 -1.10 21.47 -26.28
N GLY A 309 -0.25 20.96 -27.18
CA GLY A 309 -0.70 20.36 -28.45
C GLY A 309 -1.52 19.08 -28.24
N ALA A 310 -2.11 18.53 -29.30
CA ALA A 310 -2.98 17.33 -29.27
C ALA A 310 -2.38 16.13 -28.52
N LYS A 311 -1.06 15.93 -28.60
CA LYS A 311 -0.34 14.89 -27.83
C LYS A 311 -0.35 15.17 -26.34
N GLY A 312 -0.19 16.42 -25.90
CA GLY A 312 -0.27 16.82 -24.52
C GLY A 312 -1.68 16.63 -23.95
N ALA A 313 -2.72 17.00 -24.71
CA ALA A 313 -4.12 16.80 -24.31
C ALA A 313 -4.48 15.30 -24.17
N ALA A 314 -3.98 14.42 -25.04
CA ALA A 314 -4.14 12.98 -24.91
C ALA A 314 -3.43 12.44 -23.66
N LEU A 315 -2.29 13.01 -23.34
CA LEU A 315 -1.49 12.70 -22.16
C LEU A 315 -2.22 13.08 -20.87
N VAL A 316 -2.76 14.29 -20.77
CA VAL A 316 -3.59 14.76 -19.64
C VAL A 316 -4.77 13.82 -19.42
N ARG A 317 -5.53 13.49 -20.49
CA ARG A 317 -6.64 12.54 -20.40
C ARG A 317 -6.22 11.17 -19.87
N SER A 318 -5.06 10.65 -20.25
CA SER A 318 -4.58 9.35 -19.77
C SER A 318 -4.21 9.33 -18.28
N VAL A 319 -3.75 10.46 -17.73
CA VAL A 319 -3.49 10.60 -16.28
C VAL A 319 -4.79 10.76 -15.49
N GLN A 320 -5.73 11.52 -16.04
CA GLN A 320 -7.06 11.68 -15.45
C GLN A 320 -7.84 10.34 -15.41
N ALA A 321 -7.50 9.39 -16.28
CA ALA A 321 -8.07 8.05 -16.31
C ALA A 321 -7.46 7.10 -15.28
N LEU A 322 -6.38 7.47 -14.56
CA LEU A 322 -5.80 6.63 -13.51
C LEU A 322 -6.78 6.48 -12.34
N PRO A 323 -6.77 5.31 -11.68
CA PRO A 323 -7.57 5.10 -10.47
C PRO A 323 -7.26 6.15 -9.41
N ARG A 324 -8.26 6.57 -8.67
CA ARG A 324 -8.14 7.53 -7.58
C ARG A 324 -8.74 6.99 -6.31
N TRP A 325 -8.12 7.31 -5.20
CA TRP A 325 -8.62 7.07 -3.86
C TRP A 325 -8.59 8.36 -3.04
N ASP A 326 -9.74 8.71 -2.46
CA ASP A 326 -9.86 9.82 -1.53
C ASP A 326 -10.68 9.39 -0.31
N TRP A 327 -10.03 9.43 0.86
CA TRP A 327 -10.68 9.08 2.12
C TRP A 327 -11.61 10.18 2.66
N ASP A 328 -11.63 11.35 2.05
CA ASP A 328 -12.57 12.42 2.40
C ASP A 328 -13.92 12.22 1.73
N GLU A 329 -14.01 11.40 0.68
CA GLU A 329 -15.20 11.22 -0.14
C GLU A 329 -15.84 9.85 -0.03
N CYS A 330 -15.04 8.83 0.26
CA CYS A 330 -15.49 7.46 0.48
C CYS A 330 -15.32 7.04 1.92
N ARG A 331 -16.06 6.02 2.35
CA ARG A 331 -15.87 5.40 3.66
C ARG A 331 -14.49 4.77 3.74
N ALA A 332 -13.63 5.41 4.52
CA ALA A 332 -12.28 4.96 4.77
C ALA A 332 -12.14 4.42 6.20
N CYS A 333 -11.30 3.41 6.36
CA CYS A 333 -10.89 2.93 7.66
C CYS A 333 -10.05 4.01 8.39
N PRO A 334 -10.41 4.42 9.61
CA PRO A 334 -9.69 5.50 10.31
C PRO A 334 -8.24 5.12 10.63
N LEU A 335 -7.93 3.82 10.77
CA LEU A 335 -6.57 3.39 11.08
C LEU A 335 -5.67 3.32 9.84
N CYS A 336 -6.10 2.78 8.71
CA CYS A 336 -5.26 2.65 7.51
C CYS A 336 -5.53 3.66 6.42
N ARG A 337 -6.61 4.46 6.52
CA ARG A 337 -7.10 5.40 5.50
C ARG A 337 -7.51 4.76 4.16
N TRP A 338 -7.51 3.42 4.07
CA TRP A 338 -7.93 2.67 2.89
C TRP A 338 -9.41 2.31 2.94
N PRO A 339 -10.02 1.79 1.85
CA PRO A 339 -11.42 1.42 1.84
C PRO A 339 -11.81 0.58 3.05
N ALA A 340 -12.95 0.86 3.67
CA ALA A 340 -13.51 0.07 4.75
C ALA A 340 -14.73 -0.71 4.26
N GLN A 341 -14.76 -2.02 4.59
CA GLN A 341 -15.91 -2.86 4.28
C GLN A 341 -17.06 -2.51 5.22
N GLU A 342 -18.25 -2.54 4.66
CA GLU A 342 -19.46 -2.40 5.45
C GLU A 342 -19.67 -3.64 6.35
N GLY A 343 -19.98 -3.41 7.62
CA GLY A 343 -20.24 -4.49 8.56
C GLY A 343 -19.04 -5.36 8.94
N ALA A 344 -17.80 -4.93 8.68
CA ALA A 344 -16.59 -5.71 8.97
C ALA A 344 -16.50 -6.16 10.44
N ALA A 345 -16.92 -5.33 11.39
CA ALA A 345 -16.96 -5.67 12.80
C ALA A 345 -17.95 -6.82 13.10
N GLN A 346 -19.06 -6.87 12.37
CA GLN A 346 -20.06 -7.92 12.52
C GLN A 346 -19.54 -9.27 11.98
N TRP A 347 -18.68 -9.28 10.97
CA TRP A 347 -18.09 -10.51 10.43
C TRP A 347 -17.23 -11.23 11.46
N THR A 348 -16.48 -10.50 12.28
CA THR A 348 -15.71 -11.09 13.37
C THR A 348 -16.62 -11.67 14.45
N SER A 349 -17.72 -11.01 14.79
CA SER A 349 -18.69 -11.48 15.78
C SER A 349 -19.51 -12.69 15.31
N GLN A 350 -19.87 -12.77 14.02
CA GLN A 350 -20.60 -13.90 13.44
C GLN A 350 -19.77 -15.19 13.41
N ARG A 351 -18.46 -15.10 13.30
CA ARG A 351 -17.54 -16.24 13.36
C ARG A 351 -17.09 -16.60 14.77
N SER A 352 -17.28 -15.70 15.71
CA SER A 352 -17.00 -15.92 17.13
C SER A 352 -18.29 -16.33 17.85
N ILE A 353 -18.17 -17.22 18.85
CA ILE A 353 -19.26 -17.57 19.76
C ILE A 353 -19.73 -16.35 20.58
N ARG A 354 -18.96 -15.29 20.59
CA ARG A 354 -19.25 -14.04 21.30
C ARG A 354 -19.98 -13.07 20.37
N HIS A 355 -21.29 -12.93 20.55
CA HIS A 355 -22.08 -11.89 19.93
C HIS A 355 -21.86 -10.57 20.69
N ALA A 356 -21.09 -9.65 20.13
CA ALA A 356 -21.03 -8.28 20.62
C ALA A 356 -21.91 -7.38 19.73
N ALA A 357 -22.80 -6.62 20.32
CA ALA A 357 -23.49 -5.52 19.65
C ALA A 357 -22.53 -4.32 19.66
N PHE A 358 -22.28 -3.72 18.50
CA PHE A 358 -21.45 -2.53 18.36
C PHE A 358 -22.34 -1.30 18.24
N ALA A 359 -22.07 -0.26 19.02
CA ALA A 359 -22.69 1.04 18.86
C ALA A 359 -22.04 1.80 17.69
N ALA A 360 -22.77 2.70 17.05
CA ALA A 360 -22.26 3.48 15.91
C ALA A 360 -21.04 4.37 16.25
N HIS A 361 -20.82 4.64 17.52
CA HIS A 361 -19.72 5.45 18.02
C HIS A 361 -18.46 4.62 18.41
N ASP A 362 -18.55 3.31 18.31
CA ASP A 362 -17.44 2.44 18.65
C ASP A 362 -16.41 2.42 17.52
N LEU A 363 -15.13 2.52 17.84
CA LEU A 363 -14.06 2.48 16.85
C LEU A 363 -14.15 1.22 15.95
N ASP A 364 -14.54 0.08 16.52
CA ASP A 364 -14.69 -1.18 15.79
C ASP A 364 -15.65 -1.09 14.61
N ALA A 365 -16.71 -0.27 14.71
CA ALA A 365 -17.68 -0.08 13.65
C ALA A 365 -17.12 0.60 12.39
N HIS A 366 -16.04 1.36 12.55
CA HIS A 366 -15.40 2.13 11.49
C HIS A 366 -14.16 1.45 10.89
N LEU A 367 -13.60 0.44 11.58
CA LEU A 367 -12.40 -0.26 11.10
C LEU A 367 -12.72 -1.24 9.97
N CYS A 368 -11.80 -1.38 9.03
CA CYS A 368 -11.83 -2.49 8.09
C CYS A 368 -11.42 -3.80 8.78
N TYR A 369 -11.80 -4.94 8.19
CA TYR A 369 -11.53 -6.26 8.77
C TYR A 369 -10.05 -6.49 9.13
N ALA A 370 -9.13 -6.12 8.24
CA ALA A 370 -7.70 -6.29 8.51
C ALA A 370 -7.22 -5.44 9.70
N CYS A 371 -7.70 -4.20 9.83
CA CYS A 371 -7.33 -3.35 10.96
C CYS A 371 -7.94 -3.82 12.29
N LEU A 372 -9.11 -4.46 12.25
CA LEU A 372 -9.65 -5.16 13.43
C LEU A 372 -8.72 -6.28 13.91
N GLN A 373 -8.09 -7.02 12.97
CA GLN A 373 -7.11 -8.06 13.33
C GLN A 373 -5.81 -7.46 13.89
N VAL A 374 -5.36 -6.33 13.36
CA VAL A 374 -4.17 -5.62 13.88
C VAL A 374 -4.40 -5.14 15.31
N LEU A 375 -5.59 -4.61 15.60
CA LEU A 375 -5.96 -4.12 16.94
C LEU A 375 -6.52 -5.22 17.86
N ASP A 376 -6.40 -6.50 17.50
CA ASP A 376 -6.78 -7.60 18.37
C ASP A 376 -5.72 -7.86 19.46
N ILE A 377 -5.69 -6.99 20.47
CA ILE A 377 -4.78 -7.00 21.62
C ILE A 377 -5.57 -7.24 22.90
N PRO A 378 -4.90 -7.58 24.04
CA PRO A 378 -5.58 -7.89 25.29
C PRO A 378 -6.54 -6.81 25.77
N THR A 379 -7.68 -7.22 26.31
CA THR A 379 -8.67 -6.33 26.95
C THR A 379 -8.02 -5.53 28.09
N GLY A 380 -8.39 -4.25 28.23
CA GLY A 380 -7.81 -3.35 29.22
C GLY A 380 -6.56 -2.61 28.72
N THR A 381 -5.97 -3.02 27.58
CA THR A 381 -4.82 -2.31 27.01
C THR A 381 -5.25 -0.92 26.51
N ARG A 382 -4.46 0.08 26.86
CA ARG A 382 -4.59 1.46 26.35
C ARG A 382 -3.54 1.72 25.30
N VAL A 383 -3.92 2.31 24.20
CA VAL A 383 -3.02 2.71 23.11
C VAL A 383 -3.29 4.15 22.70
N LEU A 384 -2.25 4.85 22.27
CA LEU A 384 -2.37 6.15 21.66
C LEU A 384 -2.35 5.98 20.14
N LEU A 385 -3.47 6.26 19.48
CA LEU A 385 -3.59 6.22 18.03
C LEU A 385 -3.38 7.62 17.41
N PRO A 386 -3.03 7.70 16.12
CA PRO A 386 -2.90 8.99 15.43
C PRO A 386 -4.16 9.86 15.54
N PRO A 387 -4.03 11.20 15.62
CA PRO A 387 -5.17 12.09 15.91
C PRO A 387 -6.27 12.08 14.84
N ASP A 388 -5.92 11.81 13.60
CA ASP A 388 -6.88 11.72 12.51
C ASP A 388 -7.80 10.48 12.59
N VAL A 389 -7.49 9.50 13.43
CA VAL A 389 -8.43 8.41 13.78
C VAL A 389 -9.70 9.01 14.41
N HIS A 390 -9.53 9.96 15.34
CA HIS A 390 -10.63 10.67 15.97
C HIS A 390 -11.45 11.47 14.94
N ASP A 391 -10.77 12.17 14.03
CA ASP A 391 -11.43 12.99 13.02
C ASP A 391 -12.24 12.14 12.02
N LEU A 392 -11.67 11.01 11.60
CA LEU A 392 -12.33 10.10 10.63
C LEU A 392 -13.53 9.37 11.23
N VAL A 393 -13.48 9.00 12.52
CA VAL A 393 -14.61 8.35 13.21
C VAL A 393 -15.79 9.33 13.39
N ARG A 394 -15.52 10.61 13.66
CA ARG A 394 -16.56 11.64 13.88
C ARG A 394 -17.16 12.20 12.59
N ARG A 395 -16.62 11.82 11.44
CA ARG A 395 -17.18 12.26 10.16
C ARG A 395 -18.53 11.61 9.87
N PRO A 396 -19.45 12.32 9.18
CA PRO A 396 -20.71 11.72 8.75
C PRO A 396 -20.44 10.52 7.83
N GLU A 397 -21.30 9.53 7.92
CA GLU A 397 -21.19 8.30 7.11
C GLU A 397 -21.15 8.63 5.61
N ARG A 398 -20.24 7.96 4.91
CA ARG A 398 -20.01 8.10 3.48
C ARG A 398 -20.18 6.76 2.78
N PRO A 399 -20.48 6.76 1.45
CA PRO A 399 -20.70 5.53 0.72
C PRO A 399 -19.46 4.62 0.78
N ALA A 400 -19.69 3.34 0.97
CA ALA A 400 -18.63 2.34 0.94
C ALA A 400 -18.14 2.13 -0.50
N ALA A 401 -16.83 2.09 -0.69
CA ALA A 401 -16.25 1.66 -1.96
C ALA A 401 -16.33 0.13 -2.05
N SER A 402 -16.88 -0.39 -3.15
CA SER A 402 -16.90 -1.81 -3.44
C SER A 402 -15.75 -2.23 -4.36
N VAL A 403 -15.38 -3.51 -4.33
CA VAL A 403 -14.31 -4.09 -5.15
C VAL A 403 -14.92 -5.10 -6.12
N ARG A 404 -14.55 -5.02 -7.38
CA ARG A 404 -14.94 -6.00 -8.40
C ARG A 404 -13.72 -6.56 -9.13
N VAL A 405 -13.88 -7.74 -9.71
CA VAL A 405 -12.91 -8.31 -10.64
C VAL A 405 -13.25 -7.83 -12.04
N VAL A 406 -12.29 -7.26 -12.75
CA VAL A 406 -12.44 -6.94 -14.17
C VAL A 406 -12.34 -8.26 -14.93
N ALA A 407 -13.43 -8.70 -15.51
CA ALA A 407 -13.39 -9.82 -16.46
C ALA A 407 -12.55 -9.41 -17.68
N PRO A 408 -11.71 -10.30 -18.23
CA PRO A 408 -11.07 -10.04 -19.51
C PRO A 408 -12.16 -9.74 -20.54
N ALA A 409 -11.97 -8.70 -21.35
CA ALA A 409 -12.86 -8.44 -22.48
C ALA A 409 -12.83 -9.67 -23.39
N VAL A 410 -13.90 -10.46 -23.38
CA VAL A 410 -14.06 -11.60 -24.29
C VAL A 410 -14.33 -11.00 -25.66
N GLN A 411 -13.34 -11.06 -26.55
CA GLN A 411 -13.47 -10.60 -27.94
C GLN A 411 -14.25 -11.58 -28.82
N ASP A 412 -14.71 -12.68 -28.25
CA ASP A 412 -15.39 -13.75 -28.99
C ASP A 412 -16.89 -13.74 -28.65
N ASP A 413 -17.70 -13.26 -29.58
CA ASP A 413 -19.15 -13.18 -29.44
C ASP A 413 -19.80 -14.57 -29.27
N SER A 414 -19.14 -15.66 -29.70
CA SER A 414 -19.62 -17.04 -29.52
C SER A 414 -19.63 -17.49 -28.05
N MET A 415 -18.82 -16.87 -27.18
CA MET A 415 -18.78 -17.18 -25.75
C MET A 415 -19.77 -16.33 -24.93
N ARG A 416 -20.25 -15.20 -25.46
CA ARG A 416 -21.29 -14.39 -24.83
C ARG A 416 -22.62 -15.10 -24.71
N ASP A 417 -23.00 -15.85 -25.73
CA ASP A 417 -24.27 -16.61 -25.74
C ASP A 417 -24.25 -17.79 -24.78
N ALA A 418 -23.10 -18.40 -24.51
CA ALA A 418 -22.96 -19.47 -23.51
C ALA A 418 -23.05 -18.97 -22.06
N LEU A 419 -22.65 -17.70 -21.79
CA LEU A 419 -22.71 -17.05 -20.47
C LEU A 419 -24.05 -16.33 -20.23
N ALA A 420 -24.82 -16.07 -21.28
CA ALA A 420 -26.10 -15.39 -21.24
C ALA A 420 -27.30 -16.29 -20.88
N GLN A 421 -27.10 -17.58 -20.62
CA GLN A 421 -28.17 -18.40 -20.08
C GLN A 421 -28.55 -17.91 -18.69
N PRO A 422 -29.82 -17.51 -18.45
CA PRO A 422 -30.25 -17.05 -17.14
C PRO A 422 -30.15 -18.23 -16.17
N HIS A 423 -29.13 -18.23 -15.32
CA HIS A 423 -29.15 -19.11 -14.16
C HIS A 423 -30.41 -18.77 -13.37
N ALA A 424 -31.31 -19.75 -13.22
CA ALA A 424 -32.46 -19.65 -12.37
C ALA A 424 -32.05 -19.04 -11.01
N PRO A 425 -32.88 -18.17 -10.41
CA PRO A 425 -32.53 -17.52 -9.16
C PRO A 425 -32.15 -18.58 -8.14
N ARG A 426 -30.91 -18.59 -7.72
CA ARG A 426 -30.46 -19.41 -6.59
C ARG A 426 -31.26 -18.91 -5.40
N THR A 427 -32.26 -19.68 -5.00
CA THR A 427 -32.91 -19.52 -3.71
C THR A 427 -31.82 -19.48 -2.66
N SER A 428 -31.80 -18.43 -1.88
CA SER A 428 -30.89 -18.24 -0.75
C SER A 428 -31.21 -19.33 0.29
N HIS A 429 -30.59 -20.51 0.12
CA HIS A 429 -30.57 -21.46 1.21
C HIS A 429 -29.65 -20.91 2.28
N ALA A 430 -30.21 -20.55 3.42
CA ALA A 430 -29.45 -20.36 4.63
C ALA A 430 -28.56 -21.60 4.83
N PRO A 431 -27.27 -21.47 5.19
CA PRO A 431 -26.39 -22.60 5.35
C PRO A 431 -26.99 -23.55 6.39
N THR A 432 -27.48 -24.69 5.94
CA THR A 432 -27.98 -25.77 6.79
C THR A 432 -26.76 -26.26 7.57
N ARG A 433 -26.81 -26.20 8.90
CA ARG A 433 -25.77 -26.77 9.77
C ARG A 433 -25.67 -28.26 9.43
N VAL A 434 -24.56 -28.65 8.82
CA VAL A 434 -24.24 -30.07 8.59
C VAL A 434 -23.92 -30.67 9.96
N ALA A 435 -24.55 -31.80 10.28
CA ALA A 435 -24.28 -32.52 11.52
C ALA A 435 -22.80 -32.92 11.57
N PRO A 436 -22.14 -32.92 12.75
CA PRO A 436 -20.72 -33.24 12.87
C PRO A 436 -20.31 -34.57 12.26
N ASP A 437 -21.20 -35.57 12.31
CA ASP A 437 -20.96 -36.89 11.75
C ASP A 437 -20.96 -36.90 10.22
N ALA A 438 -21.88 -36.17 9.58
CA ALA A 438 -21.91 -36.00 8.12
C ALA A 438 -20.70 -35.20 7.61
N MET A 439 -20.13 -34.30 8.40
CA MET A 439 -18.91 -33.59 8.07
C MET A 439 -17.68 -34.51 8.14
N ARG A 440 -17.64 -35.45 9.12
CA ARG A 440 -16.59 -36.48 9.20
C ARG A 440 -16.60 -37.41 8.00
N ASP A 441 -17.77 -37.86 7.56
CA ASP A 441 -17.91 -38.73 6.39
C ASP A 441 -17.50 -38.02 5.10
N GLN A 442 -17.83 -36.72 4.95
CA GLN A 442 -17.35 -35.91 3.84
C GLN A 442 -15.82 -35.74 3.85
N VAL A 443 -15.22 -35.47 4.99
CA VAL A 443 -13.75 -35.33 5.09
C VAL A 443 -13.06 -36.66 4.86
N ALA A 444 -13.60 -37.77 5.35
CA ALA A 444 -13.06 -39.12 5.09
C ALA A 444 -13.05 -39.50 3.60
N SER A 445 -14.02 -39.02 2.83
CA SER A 445 -14.09 -39.27 1.36
C SER A 445 -13.05 -38.49 0.55
N TYR A 446 -12.41 -37.47 1.14
CA TYR A 446 -11.32 -36.68 0.50
C TYR A 446 -9.92 -37.12 0.92
N LEU A 447 -9.80 -38.02 1.91
CA LEU A 447 -8.52 -38.51 2.43
C LEU A 447 -8.13 -39.90 1.87
N LEU A 448 -8.89 -40.44 0.94
CA LEU A 448 -8.59 -41.63 0.15
C LEU A 448 -8.29 -41.21 -1.30
#